data_e7833f874a743e60e9850de7f3dcf830
#
_entry.id   e7833f874a743e60e9850de7f3dcf830
#
_cell.length_a   1.000
_cell.length_b   1.000
_cell.length_c   1.000
_cell.angle_alpha   90.00
_cell.angle_beta   90.00
_cell.angle_gamma   90.00
#
_symmetry.space_group_name_H-M   'P 1'
#
loop_
_entity.id
_entity.type
_entity.pdbx_description
1 polymer ?
#
loop_
_entity_poly.entity_id
_entity_poly.type
_entity_poly.pdbx_seq_one_letter_code
_entity_poly.pdbx_strand_id
1 'polypeptide(L)'
;MSTFAPETIVESVLHAGNEFCRGAENLDDAKTDLALGKGIRMIAGQTEEMFADCQRGKSSIRVSTLIEKMLAVKDNIEYGIASAERTTKRMEDMKEKLLLIDFRNALERSLYQLNVVPVEANGAVFDPYIHEAVHIEETDLVEENRVVSVVQKGYFLGEKLYRPAR
;
A
#
# COMPACT_ATOMS: atom_id res chain seq x y z
N MET A 1 -21.55 -9.00 13.43
CA MET A 1 -20.54 -8.27 12.66
C MET A 1 -20.49 -6.85 13.19
N SER A 2 -19.43 -6.46 13.88
CA SER A 2 -19.28 -5.10 14.43
C SER A 2 -18.93 -4.17 13.27
N THR A 3 -19.90 -3.39 12.80
CA THR A 3 -19.65 -2.31 11.84
C THR A 3 -18.97 -1.17 12.58
N PHE A 4 -17.65 -1.07 12.43
CA PHE A 4 -16.93 0.12 12.88
C PHE A 4 -17.50 1.34 12.16
N ALA A 5 -17.73 2.43 12.93
CA ALA A 5 -18.14 3.68 12.32
C ALA A 5 -17.03 4.17 11.38
N PRO A 6 -17.35 4.68 10.17
CA PRO A 6 -16.35 5.17 9.22
C PRO A 6 -15.39 6.20 9.83
N GLU A 7 -15.86 7.00 10.78
CA GLU A 7 -15.09 8.00 11.53
C GLU A 7 -13.93 7.36 12.32
N THR A 8 -14.15 6.22 12.97
CA THR A 8 -13.11 5.51 13.73
C THR A 8 -12.01 4.96 12.82
N ILE A 9 -12.37 4.54 11.59
CA ILE A 9 -11.39 4.05 10.61
C ILE A 9 -10.52 5.21 10.11
N VAL A 10 -11.15 6.36 9.80
CA VAL A 10 -10.44 7.58 9.39
C VAL A 10 -9.46 8.02 10.49
N GLU A 11 -9.90 8.05 11.75
CA GLU A 11 -9.03 8.40 12.89
C GLU A 11 -7.84 7.44 13.02
N SER A 12 -8.04 6.14 12.83
CA SER A 12 -6.96 5.15 12.87
C SER A 12 -5.93 5.36 11.76
N VAL A 13 -6.40 5.66 10.54
CA VAL A 13 -5.53 5.97 9.40
C VAL A 13 -4.76 7.27 9.63
N LEU A 14 -5.43 8.30 10.13
CA LEU A 14 -4.82 9.57 10.49
C LEU A 14 -3.73 9.41 11.54
N HIS A 15 -4.00 8.63 12.59
CA HIS A 15 -3.01 8.37 13.63
C HIS A 15 -1.78 7.66 13.08
N ALA A 16 -1.95 6.56 12.36
CA ALA A 16 -0.86 5.80 11.78
C ALA A 16 -0.03 6.63 10.77
N GLY A 17 -0.69 7.45 9.96
CA GLY A 17 -0.03 8.32 9.02
C GLY A 17 0.75 9.47 9.69
N ASN A 18 0.23 10.06 10.76
CA ASN A 18 0.95 11.06 11.54
C ASN A 18 2.22 10.48 12.17
N GLU A 19 2.17 9.26 12.71
CA GLU A 19 3.36 8.57 13.23
C GLU A 19 4.38 8.30 12.11
N PHE A 20 3.92 7.89 10.92
CA PHE A 20 4.78 7.69 9.77
C PHE A 20 5.43 8.99 9.30
N CYS A 21 4.68 10.10 9.16
CA CYS A 21 5.22 11.39 8.75
C CYS A 21 6.26 11.91 9.75
N ARG A 22 5.96 11.78 11.06
CA ARG A 22 6.93 12.13 12.12
C ARG A 22 8.21 11.28 12.04
N GLY A 23 8.09 9.99 11.75
CA GLY A 23 9.25 9.12 11.50
C GLY A 23 10.07 9.57 10.28
N ALA A 24 9.38 9.97 9.21
CA ALA A 24 10.03 10.46 7.98
C ALA A 24 10.78 11.78 8.17
N GLU A 25 10.27 12.70 9.01
CA GLU A 25 10.93 13.97 9.37
C GLU A 25 12.22 13.74 10.17
N ASN A 26 12.26 12.68 10.97
CA ASN A 26 13.40 12.34 11.83
C ASN A 26 14.46 11.45 11.17
N LEU A 27 14.39 11.25 9.85
CA LEU A 27 15.40 10.49 9.12
C LEU A 27 16.77 11.18 9.16
N ASP A 28 17.80 10.41 9.52
CA ASP A 28 19.19 10.86 9.46
C ASP A 28 19.75 10.73 8.04
N ASP A 29 19.78 11.85 7.31
CA ASP A 29 20.24 11.89 5.91
C ASP A 29 21.68 11.42 5.72
N ALA A 30 22.50 11.47 6.77
CA ALA A 30 23.89 10.99 6.69
C ALA A 30 24.00 9.46 6.79
N LYS A 31 22.97 8.81 7.32
CA LYS A 31 22.97 7.36 7.57
C LYS A 31 21.99 6.60 6.70
N THR A 32 20.92 7.26 6.25
CA THR A 32 19.87 6.62 5.42
C THR A 32 20.33 6.56 3.96
N ASP A 33 20.08 5.43 3.29
CA ASP A 33 20.28 5.35 1.84
C ASP A 33 19.48 6.44 1.12
N LEU A 34 20.13 7.17 0.22
CA LEU A 34 19.56 8.35 -0.45
C LEU A 34 18.25 8.02 -1.21
N ALA A 35 18.18 6.85 -1.84
CA ALA A 35 17.01 6.44 -2.61
C ALA A 35 15.85 6.08 -1.67
N LEU A 36 16.14 5.35 -0.59
CA LEU A 36 15.16 4.97 0.43
C LEU A 36 14.62 6.21 1.17
N GLY A 37 15.49 7.13 1.58
CA GLY A 37 15.10 8.38 2.24
C GLY A 37 14.21 9.26 1.36
N LYS A 38 14.53 9.40 0.08
CA LYS A 38 13.67 10.12 -0.89
C LYS A 38 12.30 9.44 -1.06
N GLY A 39 12.30 8.10 -1.16
CA GLY A 39 11.05 7.32 -1.26
C GLY A 39 10.14 7.53 -0.05
N ILE A 40 10.69 7.45 1.16
CA ILE A 40 9.94 7.66 2.41
C ILE A 40 9.35 9.08 2.47
N ARG A 41 10.12 10.13 2.13
CA ARG A 41 9.61 11.50 2.12
C ARG A 41 8.54 11.74 1.06
N MET A 42 8.66 11.12 -0.10
CA MET A 42 7.62 11.17 -1.14
C MET A 42 6.31 10.55 -0.64
N ILE A 43 6.38 9.40 0.02
CA ILE A 43 5.21 8.73 0.61
C ILE A 43 4.63 9.58 1.74
N ALA A 44 5.46 10.19 2.59
CA ALA A 44 5.00 11.11 3.65
C ALA A 44 4.23 12.29 3.07
N GLY A 45 4.75 12.97 2.04
CA GLY A 45 4.04 14.05 1.36
C GLY A 45 2.69 13.63 0.77
N GLN A 46 2.61 12.45 0.17
CA GLN A 46 1.33 11.91 -0.33
C GLN A 46 0.35 11.61 0.81
N THR A 47 0.86 11.15 1.95
CA THR A 47 0.06 10.87 3.15
C THR A 47 -0.51 12.16 3.74
N GLU A 48 0.29 13.22 3.82
CA GLU A 48 -0.16 14.55 4.25
C GLU A 48 -1.22 15.14 3.32
N GLU A 49 -1.05 15.00 2.02
CA GLU A 49 -2.04 15.44 1.03
C GLU A 49 -3.36 14.67 1.18
N MET A 50 -3.29 13.36 1.38
CA MET A 50 -4.46 12.52 1.68
C MET A 50 -5.20 13.04 2.92
N PHE A 51 -4.47 13.40 3.99
CA PHE A 51 -5.07 13.94 5.22
C PHE A 51 -5.64 15.33 5.04
N ALA A 52 -4.95 16.22 4.33
CA ALA A 52 -5.46 17.56 4.05
C ALA A 52 -6.79 17.51 3.28
N ASP A 53 -6.94 16.58 2.37
CA ASP A 53 -8.21 16.34 1.67
C ASP A 53 -9.28 15.78 2.60
N CYS A 54 -8.89 14.88 3.52
CA CYS A 54 -9.79 14.34 4.53
C CYS A 54 -10.33 15.44 5.47
N GLN A 55 -9.51 16.40 5.85
CA GLN A 55 -9.90 17.50 6.74
C GLN A 55 -10.69 18.59 6.03
N ARG A 56 -10.42 18.87 4.75
CA ARG A 56 -11.13 19.90 3.95
C ARG A 56 -12.57 19.52 3.64
N GLY A 57 -12.86 18.23 3.56
CA GLY A 57 -14.18 17.70 3.28
C GLY A 57 -15.06 17.59 4.52
N LYS A 58 -15.47 18.73 5.10
CA LYS A 58 -16.28 18.85 6.35
C LYS A 58 -17.61 18.09 6.38
N SER A 59 -17.94 17.18 5.47
CA SER A 59 -19.18 16.39 5.61
C SER A 59 -19.36 15.15 4.73
N SER A 60 -18.55 14.86 3.75
CA SER A 60 -18.64 13.57 3.02
C SER A 60 -17.37 13.30 2.21
N ILE A 61 -16.33 12.84 2.87
CA ILE A 61 -15.30 12.08 2.13
C ILE A 61 -16.05 10.88 1.57
N ARG A 62 -16.13 10.81 0.27
CA ARG A 62 -16.62 9.59 -0.36
C ARG A 62 -15.64 8.50 0.04
N VAL A 63 -16.12 7.48 0.74
CA VAL A 63 -15.30 6.33 1.18
C VAL A 63 -14.49 5.76 0.01
N SER A 64 -15.04 5.81 -1.22
CA SER A 64 -14.32 5.44 -2.44
C SER A 64 -13.06 6.26 -2.69
N THR A 65 -13.11 7.58 -2.49
CA THR A 65 -11.92 8.46 -2.68
C THR A 65 -10.86 8.19 -1.62
N LEU A 66 -11.26 7.92 -0.38
CA LEU A 66 -10.33 7.52 0.67
C LEU A 66 -9.65 6.19 0.34
N ILE A 67 -10.42 5.18 -0.07
CA ILE A 67 -9.89 3.87 -0.50
C ILE A 67 -8.87 4.05 -1.63
N GLU A 68 -9.20 4.82 -2.66
CA GLU A 68 -8.32 5.08 -3.80
C GLU A 68 -6.97 5.66 -3.36
N LYS A 69 -6.99 6.67 -2.50
CA LYS A 69 -5.77 7.30 -1.98
C LYS A 69 -4.97 6.36 -1.07
N MET A 70 -5.63 5.59 -0.21
CA MET A 70 -4.98 4.57 0.63
C MET A 70 -4.30 3.51 -0.21
N LEU A 71 -4.92 3.04 -1.29
CA LEU A 71 -4.33 2.07 -2.20
C LEU A 71 -3.13 2.66 -2.96
N ALA A 72 -3.20 3.93 -3.38
CA ALA A 72 -2.08 4.59 -4.05
C ALA A 72 -0.86 4.73 -3.11
N VAL A 73 -1.08 5.17 -1.88
CA VAL A 73 -0.01 5.24 -0.87
C VAL A 73 0.57 3.85 -0.57
N LYS A 74 -0.28 2.85 -0.43
CA LYS A 74 0.13 1.47 -0.18
C LYS A 74 0.96 0.89 -1.33
N ASP A 75 0.57 1.10 -2.58
CA ASP A 75 1.34 0.66 -3.75
C ASP A 75 2.76 1.28 -3.74
N ASN A 76 2.88 2.56 -3.41
CA ASN A 76 4.17 3.25 -3.28
C ASN A 76 5.02 2.70 -2.13
N ILE A 77 4.41 2.34 -1.00
CA ILE A 77 5.11 1.69 0.11
C ILE A 77 5.65 0.32 -0.32
N GLU A 78 4.85 -0.49 -1.00
CA GLU A 78 5.27 -1.81 -1.48
C GLU A 78 6.43 -1.69 -2.48
N TYR A 79 6.35 -0.73 -3.41
CA TYR A 79 7.45 -0.43 -4.31
C TYR A 79 8.73 0.02 -3.56
N GLY A 80 8.59 0.88 -2.55
CA GLY A 80 9.69 1.34 -1.70
C GLY A 80 10.37 0.18 -0.95
N ILE A 81 9.58 -0.72 -0.34
CA ILE A 81 10.09 -1.91 0.35
C ILE A 81 10.83 -2.81 -0.63
N ALA A 82 10.24 -3.12 -1.79
CA ALA A 82 10.86 -3.99 -2.80
C ALA A 82 12.14 -3.37 -3.38
N SER A 83 12.19 -2.05 -3.52
CA SER A 83 13.41 -1.33 -3.95
C SER A 83 14.50 -1.41 -2.88
N ALA A 84 14.15 -1.18 -1.61
CA ALA A 84 15.08 -1.30 -0.49
C ALA A 84 15.67 -2.71 -0.38
N GLU A 85 14.89 -3.76 -0.60
CA GLU A 85 15.36 -5.15 -0.58
C GLU A 85 16.44 -5.45 -1.61
N ARG A 86 16.40 -4.78 -2.75
CA ARG A 86 17.39 -4.94 -3.83
C ARG A 86 18.68 -4.17 -3.57
N THR A 87 18.61 -3.03 -2.90
CA THR A 87 19.74 -2.10 -2.74
C THR A 87 20.42 -2.19 -1.38
N THR A 88 19.70 -2.63 -0.34
CA THR A 88 20.13 -2.45 1.05
C THR A 88 20.61 -3.74 1.68
N LYS A 89 21.94 -3.79 1.96
CA LYS A 89 22.56 -4.81 2.82
C LYS A 89 22.93 -4.26 4.21
N ARG A 90 22.56 -3.01 4.54
CA ARG A 90 22.96 -2.35 5.78
C ARG A 90 21.93 -2.57 6.88
N MET A 91 22.40 -2.87 8.09
CA MET A 91 21.53 -2.95 9.29
C MET A 91 20.91 -1.59 9.66
N GLU A 92 21.51 -0.48 9.22
CA GLU A 92 21.06 0.88 9.50
C GLU A 92 19.74 1.22 8.78
N ASP A 93 19.54 0.69 7.57
CA ASP A 93 18.30 0.89 6.81
C ASP A 93 17.13 0.00 7.29
N MET A 94 17.36 -0.82 8.31
CA MET A 94 16.33 -1.70 8.87
C MET A 94 15.21 -0.92 9.57
N LYS A 95 15.54 0.21 10.20
CA LYS A 95 14.55 1.07 10.90
C LYS A 95 13.62 1.75 9.92
N GLU A 96 14.18 2.25 8.83
CA GLU A 96 13.44 2.91 7.74
C GLU A 96 12.51 1.92 7.04
N LYS A 97 12.99 0.70 6.82
CA LYS A 97 12.16 -0.37 6.27
C LYS A 97 11.03 -0.76 7.22
N LEU A 98 11.30 -0.85 8.53
CA LEU A 98 10.27 -1.12 9.54
C LEU A 98 9.19 -0.03 9.55
N LEU A 99 9.58 1.25 9.44
CA LEU A 99 8.64 2.36 9.35
C LEU A 99 7.64 2.20 8.18
N LEU A 100 8.15 1.81 7.00
CA LEU A 100 7.30 1.52 5.84
C LEU A 100 6.39 0.31 6.08
N ILE A 101 6.93 -0.76 6.67
CA ILE A 101 6.17 -1.99 6.96
C ILE A 101 5.05 -1.71 7.95
N ASP A 102 5.32 -0.98 9.03
CA ASP A 102 4.33 -0.66 10.05
C ASP A 102 3.19 0.20 9.48
N PHE A 103 3.51 1.19 8.67
CA PHE A 103 2.50 2.01 8.03
C PHE A 103 1.69 1.22 6.98
N ARG A 104 2.34 0.37 6.16
CA ARG A 104 1.64 -0.55 5.26
C ARG A 104 0.63 -1.42 6.01
N ASN A 105 1.06 -2.02 7.14
CA ASN A 105 0.20 -2.89 7.93
C ASN A 105 -0.99 -2.13 8.54
N ALA A 106 -0.79 -0.87 8.91
CA ALA A 106 -1.88 -0.01 9.39
C ALA A 106 -2.90 0.28 8.29
N LEU A 107 -2.43 0.62 7.07
CA LEU A 107 -3.29 0.81 5.90
C LEU A 107 -4.06 -0.46 5.55
N GLU A 108 -3.42 -1.63 5.58
CA GLU A 108 -4.06 -2.92 5.30
C GLU A 108 -5.19 -3.22 6.30
N ARG A 109 -4.96 -3.01 7.58
CA ARG A 109 -6.01 -3.18 8.61
C ARG A 109 -7.20 -2.26 8.35
N SER A 110 -6.94 -1.01 8.01
CA SER A 110 -8.00 -0.03 7.74
C SER A 110 -8.77 -0.36 6.45
N LEU A 111 -8.08 -0.80 5.40
CA LEU A 111 -8.70 -1.27 4.15
C LEU A 111 -9.59 -2.49 4.42
N TYR A 112 -9.12 -3.44 5.22
CA TYR A 112 -9.92 -4.62 5.59
C TYR A 112 -11.20 -4.24 6.35
N GLN A 113 -11.12 -3.26 7.27
CA GLN A 113 -12.29 -2.72 7.98
C GLN A 113 -13.32 -2.05 7.03
N LEU A 114 -12.84 -1.52 5.89
CA LEU A 114 -13.67 -0.96 4.82
C LEU A 114 -14.19 -2.03 3.84
N ASN A 115 -14.02 -3.33 4.15
CA ASN A 115 -14.32 -4.46 3.25
C ASN A 115 -13.53 -4.42 1.94
N VAL A 116 -12.33 -3.85 1.96
CA VAL A 116 -11.38 -3.90 0.85
C VAL A 116 -10.43 -5.08 1.08
N VAL A 117 -10.56 -6.11 0.25
CA VAL A 117 -9.85 -7.39 0.38
C VAL A 117 -8.97 -7.61 -0.85
N PRO A 118 -7.70 -8.02 -0.70
CA PRO A 118 -6.82 -8.27 -1.84
C PRO A 118 -7.29 -9.45 -2.69
N VAL A 119 -7.00 -9.37 -3.99
CA VAL A 119 -7.11 -10.51 -4.91
C VAL A 119 -5.87 -11.38 -4.71
N GLU A 120 -6.09 -12.65 -4.34
CA GLU A 120 -5.01 -13.64 -4.20
C GLU A 120 -4.59 -14.12 -5.60
N ALA A 121 -3.66 -13.41 -6.23
CA ALA A 121 -3.26 -13.65 -7.61
C ALA A 121 -1.96 -14.43 -7.76
N ASN A 122 -1.00 -14.26 -6.85
CA ASN A 122 0.32 -14.87 -6.98
C ASN A 122 0.25 -16.41 -6.97
N GLY A 123 0.74 -17.06 -8.03
CA GLY A 123 0.65 -18.51 -8.21
C GLY A 123 -0.74 -19.05 -8.58
N ALA A 124 -1.77 -18.18 -8.63
CA ALA A 124 -3.12 -18.58 -9.04
C ALA A 124 -3.19 -18.87 -10.55
N VAL A 125 -4.21 -19.61 -10.97
CA VAL A 125 -4.56 -19.71 -12.40
C VAL A 125 -5.03 -18.34 -12.87
N PHE A 126 -4.54 -17.91 -14.03
CA PHE A 126 -4.94 -16.63 -14.62
C PHE A 126 -6.45 -16.63 -14.93
N ASP A 127 -7.13 -15.63 -14.39
CA ASP A 127 -8.55 -15.37 -14.61
C ASP A 127 -8.74 -13.95 -15.15
N PRO A 128 -9.17 -13.77 -16.41
CA PRO A 128 -9.31 -12.45 -17.03
C PRO A 128 -10.38 -11.56 -16.37
N TYR A 129 -11.25 -12.11 -15.51
CA TYR A 129 -12.25 -11.34 -14.78
C TYR A 129 -11.66 -10.56 -13.59
N ILE A 130 -10.56 -11.06 -13.02
CA ILE A 130 -9.95 -10.49 -11.81
C ILE A 130 -8.45 -10.17 -11.97
N HIS A 131 -7.83 -10.64 -13.06
CA HIS A 131 -6.43 -10.40 -13.38
C HIS A 131 -6.29 -9.66 -14.71
N GLU A 132 -5.29 -8.79 -14.79
CA GLU A 132 -4.88 -8.09 -16.01
C GLU A 132 -3.42 -8.44 -16.32
N ALA A 133 -3.18 -9.17 -17.39
CA ALA A 133 -1.83 -9.54 -17.80
C ALA A 133 -1.08 -8.33 -18.37
N VAL A 134 0.05 -7.97 -17.79
CA VAL A 134 0.93 -6.88 -18.27
C VAL A 134 2.13 -7.42 -19.06
N HIS A 135 2.49 -8.69 -18.82
CA HIS A 135 3.57 -9.40 -19.48
C HIS A 135 3.30 -10.89 -19.49
N ILE A 136 3.82 -11.59 -20.51
CA ILE A 136 3.81 -13.05 -20.60
C ILE A 136 5.26 -13.51 -20.51
N GLU A 137 5.54 -14.45 -19.62
CA GLU A 137 6.86 -15.01 -19.40
C GLU A 137 6.84 -16.51 -19.72
N GLU A 138 7.75 -16.95 -20.59
CA GLU A 138 7.97 -18.36 -20.83
C GLU A 138 8.91 -18.93 -19.76
N THR A 139 8.42 -19.82 -18.93
CA THR A 139 9.17 -20.40 -17.83
C THR A 139 8.70 -21.82 -17.53
N ASP A 140 9.63 -22.67 -17.12
CA ASP A 140 9.35 -24.02 -16.64
C ASP A 140 9.12 -24.07 -15.10
N LEU A 141 9.12 -22.93 -14.42
CA LEU A 141 9.02 -22.86 -12.97
C LEU A 141 7.59 -23.02 -12.45
N VAL A 142 6.60 -22.76 -13.28
CA VAL A 142 5.18 -22.85 -12.94
C VAL A 142 4.40 -23.52 -14.07
N GLU A 143 3.22 -24.05 -13.76
CA GLU A 143 2.32 -24.62 -14.76
C GLU A 143 1.81 -23.54 -15.71
N GLU A 144 1.39 -23.93 -16.90
CA GLU A 144 0.82 -23.03 -17.91
C GLU A 144 -0.39 -22.24 -17.34
N ASN A 145 -0.54 -21.02 -17.82
CA ASN A 145 -1.62 -20.10 -17.44
C ASN A 145 -1.67 -19.74 -15.96
N ARG A 146 -0.53 -19.77 -15.27
CA ARG A 146 -0.43 -19.27 -13.90
C ARG A 146 0.17 -17.87 -13.82
N VAL A 147 -0.25 -17.11 -12.81
CA VAL A 147 0.35 -15.83 -12.46
C VAL A 147 1.72 -16.06 -11.85
N VAL A 148 2.78 -15.67 -12.56
CA VAL A 148 4.18 -15.82 -12.11
C VAL A 148 4.52 -14.80 -11.03
N SER A 149 4.10 -13.56 -11.24
CA SER A 149 4.34 -12.46 -10.29
C SER A 149 3.25 -11.41 -10.38
N VAL A 150 3.07 -10.66 -9.31
CA VAL A 150 2.09 -9.57 -9.23
C VAL A 150 2.84 -8.24 -9.16
N VAL A 151 2.68 -7.41 -10.18
CA VAL A 151 3.27 -6.07 -10.26
C VAL A 151 2.45 -5.06 -9.44
N GLN A 152 1.13 -5.22 -9.46
CA GLN A 152 0.20 -4.39 -8.71
C GLN A 152 -0.94 -5.25 -8.16
N LYS A 153 -1.15 -5.20 -6.84
CA LYS A 153 -2.22 -5.98 -6.19
C LYS A 153 -3.60 -5.52 -6.62
N GLY A 154 -4.47 -6.48 -6.92
CA GLY A 154 -5.89 -6.28 -7.13
C GLY A 154 -6.66 -6.23 -5.81
N TYR A 155 -7.88 -5.68 -5.83
CA TYR A 155 -8.74 -5.59 -4.65
C TYR A 155 -10.21 -5.76 -5.00
N PHE A 156 -10.94 -6.38 -4.08
CA PHE A 156 -12.39 -6.35 -4.02
C PHE A 156 -12.85 -5.30 -3.00
N LEU A 157 -13.98 -4.66 -3.26
CA LEU A 157 -14.76 -3.89 -2.29
C LEU A 157 -16.06 -4.65 -2.01
N GLY A 158 -16.12 -5.35 -0.89
CA GLY A 158 -17.15 -6.36 -0.66
C GLY A 158 -17.05 -7.47 -1.72
N GLU A 159 -18.16 -7.72 -2.43
CA GLU A 159 -18.20 -8.73 -3.51
C GLU A 159 -17.84 -8.20 -4.90
N LYS A 160 -17.65 -6.89 -5.03
CA LYS A 160 -17.37 -6.26 -6.32
C LYS A 160 -15.88 -6.07 -6.53
N LEU A 161 -15.39 -6.49 -7.71
CA LEU A 161 -14.04 -6.17 -8.12
C LEU A 161 -13.87 -4.64 -8.18
N TYR A 162 -12.93 -4.11 -7.40
CA TYR A 162 -12.58 -2.69 -7.37
C TYR A 162 -11.44 -2.39 -8.35
N ARG A 163 -10.41 -3.24 -8.35
CA ARG A 163 -9.23 -3.16 -9.23
C ARG A 163 -8.69 -4.57 -9.49
N PRO A 164 -8.42 -4.97 -10.75
CA PRO A 164 -7.77 -6.25 -11.04
C PRO A 164 -6.34 -6.29 -10.51
N ALA A 165 -5.82 -7.50 -10.29
CA ALA A 165 -4.39 -7.69 -10.06
C ALA A 165 -3.63 -7.64 -11.41
N ARG A 166 -2.46 -7.00 -11.42
CA ARG A 166 -1.64 -6.81 -12.62
C ARG A 166 -0.27 -7.47 -12.47
#